data_32462d60a99beadb039a44be2f842518
#
_entry.id   32462d60a99beadb039a44be2f842518
#
_cell.length_a   1.000
_cell.length_b   1.000
_cell.length_c   1.000
_cell.angle_alpha   90.00
_cell.angle_beta   90.00
_cell.angle_gamma   90.00
#
_symmetry.space_group_name_H-M   'P 1'
#
loop_
_entity.id
_entity.type
_entity.pdbx_description
1 polymer ?
#
loop_
_entity_poly.entity_id
_entity_poly.type
_entity_poly.pdbx_seq_one_letter_code
_entity_poly.pdbx_strand_id
1 'polypeptide(L)'
;MPKVWTDDTALMEGMTDNLFEALYKMPKYFLRIDDIAHSLGMPISSLLVLCVLREGKISIGEISERLCIAKPNVTPLVETLCARGLISRQRSDKDRRKVLVGLMPEGEAMVERIRGAIRDQMMSWPRDYNLSEMKRVNNALAATLEVAD
;
A
#
# COMPACT_ATOMS: atom_id res chain seq x y z
N MET A 1 26.95 -2.49 7.35
CA MET A 1 27.72 -1.97 6.20
C MET A 1 27.34 -0.52 5.97
N PRO A 2 28.30 0.39 5.85
CA PRO A 2 27.97 1.73 5.37
C PRO A 2 27.37 1.62 3.96
N LYS A 3 26.24 2.30 3.76
CA LYS A 3 25.59 2.33 2.45
C LYS A 3 26.45 3.18 1.52
N VAL A 4 27.05 2.57 0.51
CA VAL A 4 28.02 3.21 -0.41
C VAL A 4 27.45 4.48 -1.07
N TRP A 5 26.12 4.54 -1.28
CA TRP A 5 25.46 5.71 -1.86
C TRP A 5 25.42 6.94 -0.95
N THR A 6 25.72 6.80 0.36
CA THR A 6 25.78 7.94 1.29
C THR A 6 27.01 8.81 1.07
N ASP A 7 28.00 8.31 0.32
CA ASP A 7 29.22 9.06 0.00
C ASP A 7 29.03 9.95 -1.25
N ASP A 8 27.91 9.80 -1.97
CA ASP A 8 27.54 10.64 -3.11
C ASP A 8 26.57 11.75 -2.66
N THR A 9 27.14 12.87 -2.26
CA THR A 9 26.36 14.02 -1.76
C THR A 9 25.40 14.58 -2.81
N ALA A 10 25.79 14.63 -4.08
CA ALA A 10 24.95 15.11 -5.16
C ALA A 10 23.74 14.22 -5.40
N LEU A 11 23.93 12.88 -5.33
CA LEU A 11 22.85 11.93 -5.43
C LEU A 11 21.89 12.06 -4.24
N MET A 12 22.43 12.21 -3.03
CA MET A 12 21.61 12.39 -1.82
C MET A 12 20.77 13.66 -1.87
N GLU A 13 21.36 14.78 -2.28
CA GLU A 13 20.61 16.03 -2.44
C GLU A 13 19.51 15.90 -3.50
N GLY A 14 19.83 15.35 -4.67
CA GLY A 14 18.85 15.13 -5.73
C GLY A 14 17.70 14.21 -5.30
N MET A 15 17.98 13.14 -4.56
CA MET A 15 16.96 12.27 -4.01
C MET A 15 16.12 12.97 -2.95
N THR A 16 16.75 13.78 -2.11
CA THR A 16 16.05 14.58 -1.08
C THR A 16 15.06 15.54 -1.71
N ASP A 17 15.48 16.28 -2.74
CA ASP A 17 14.61 17.21 -3.46
C ASP A 17 13.44 16.48 -4.12
N ASN A 18 13.72 15.36 -4.79
CA ASN A 18 12.67 14.56 -5.44
C ASN A 18 11.65 14.00 -4.43
N LEU A 19 12.11 13.48 -3.30
CA LEU A 19 11.22 12.98 -2.24
C LEU A 19 10.43 14.11 -1.60
N PHE A 20 11.06 15.27 -1.38
CA PHE A 20 10.38 16.46 -0.85
C PHE A 20 9.23 16.89 -1.77
N GLU A 21 9.47 16.98 -3.07
CA GLU A 21 8.41 17.28 -4.03
C GLU A 21 7.35 16.20 -4.11
N ALA A 22 7.75 14.93 -4.01
CA ALA A 22 6.81 13.80 -4.02
C ALA A 22 5.80 13.86 -2.86
N LEU A 23 6.18 14.37 -1.68
CA LEU A 23 5.30 14.49 -0.53
C LEU A 23 3.97 15.18 -0.84
N TYR A 24 3.99 16.22 -1.66
CA TYR A 24 2.78 16.97 -1.97
C TYR A 24 2.28 16.79 -3.41
N LYS A 25 3.16 16.41 -4.35
CA LYS A 25 2.76 16.16 -5.73
C LYS A 25 2.12 14.78 -5.91
N MET A 26 2.66 13.73 -5.27
CA MET A 26 2.12 12.38 -5.41
C MET A 26 0.66 12.28 -4.96
N PRO A 27 0.27 12.74 -3.76
CA PRO A 27 -1.12 12.68 -3.33
C PRO A 27 -2.06 13.54 -4.17
N LYS A 28 -1.56 14.64 -4.72
CA LYS A 28 -2.39 15.57 -5.49
C LYS A 28 -2.61 15.13 -6.94
N TYR A 29 -1.58 14.64 -7.60
CA TYR A 29 -1.59 14.44 -9.04
C TYR A 29 -1.56 12.97 -9.48
N PHE A 30 -1.00 12.07 -8.65
CA PHE A 30 -0.80 10.68 -9.05
C PHE A 30 -1.74 9.71 -8.33
N LEU A 31 -1.79 9.75 -7.01
CA LEU A 31 -2.59 8.79 -6.24
C LEU A 31 -3.27 9.48 -5.06
N ARG A 32 -4.55 9.80 -5.23
CA ARG A 32 -5.40 10.39 -4.19
C ARG A 32 -6.08 9.28 -3.40
N ILE A 33 -5.33 8.69 -2.46
CA ILE A 33 -5.80 7.57 -1.66
C ILE A 33 -7.01 7.95 -0.79
N ASP A 34 -7.10 9.21 -0.34
CA ASP A 34 -8.25 9.72 0.41
C ASP A 34 -9.55 9.61 -0.38
N ASP A 35 -9.51 9.97 -1.65
CA ASP A 35 -10.69 9.88 -2.53
C ASP A 35 -11.11 8.42 -2.74
N ILE A 36 -10.14 7.52 -2.91
CA ILE A 36 -10.40 6.10 -3.05
C ILE A 36 -11.05 5.56 -1.78
N ALA A 37 -10.46 5.81 -0.63
CA ALA A 37 -10.96 5.36 0.66
C ALA A 37 -12.38 5.90 0.92
N HIS A 38 -12.60 7.18 0.66
CA HIS A 38 -13.90 7.82 0.80
C HIS A 38 -14.95 7.17 -0.12
N SER A 39 -14.62 6.95 -1.38
CA SER A 39 -15.53 6.33 -2.36
C SER A 39 -15.92 4.89 -1.99
N LEU A 40 -15.06 4.19 -1.27
CA LEU A 40 -15.27 2.82 -0.80
C LEU A 40 -15.85 2.74 0.61
N GLY A 41 -16.09 3.89 1.25
CA GLY A 41 -16.70 3.98 2.58
C GLY A 41 -15.84 3.39 3.68
N MET A 42 -14.52 3.54 3.62
CA MET A 42 -13.61 3.04 4.64
C MET A 42 -12.45 3.99 4.92
N PRO A 43 -11.86 3.94 6.13
CA PRO A 43 -10.63 4.64 6.44
C PRO A 43 -9.45 4.14 5.60
N ILE A 44 -8.46 5.01 5.34
CA ILE A 44 -7.23 4.63 4.62
C ILE A 44 -6.52 3.45 5.28
N SER A 45 -6.42 3.44 6.59
CA SER A 45 -5.80 2.36 7.36
C SER A 45 -6.45 1.00 7.10
N SER A 46 -7.77 0.94 7.04
CA SER A 46 -8.52 -0.28 6.68
C SER A 46 -8.26 -0.71 5.24
N LEU A 47 -8.23 0.24 4.31
CA LEU A 47 -7.89 -0.01 2.92
C LEU A 47 -6.48 -0.61 2.80
N LEU A 48 -5.50 -0.06 3.51
CA LEU A 48 -4.12 -0.56 3.49
C LEU A 48 -4.02 -1.99 4.06
N VAL A 49 -4.77 -2.32 5.10
CA VAL A 49 -4.83 -3.70 5.62
C VAL A 49 -5.32 -4.66 4.55
N LEU A 50 -6.38 -4.32 3.83
CA LEU A 50 -6.86 -5.16 2.72
C LEU A 50 -5.79 -5.34 1.62
N CYS A 51 -5.07 -4.27 1.30
CA CYS A 51 -4.03 -4.31 0.27
C CYS A 51 -2.89 -5.27 0.63
N VAL A 52 -2.39 -5.25 1.87
CA VAL A 52 -1.29 -6.16 2.26
C VAL A 52 -1.73 -7.62 2.36
N LEU A 53 -3.01 -7.88 2.60
CA LEU A 53 -3.56 -9.24 2.65
C LEU A 53 -3.74 -9.89 1.27
N ARG A 54 -3.58 -9.12 0.19
CA ARG A 54 -3.66 -9.64 -1.18
C ARG A 54 -2.62 -10.73 -1.45
N GLU A 55 -1.46 -10.65 -0.84
CA GLU A 55 -0.36 -11.60 -1.04
C GLU A 55 -0.54 -12.91 -0.27
N GLY A 56 -1.49 -12.98 0.62
CA GLY A 56 -1.79 -14.17 1.42
C GLY A 56 -2.09 -13.87 2.87
N LYS A 57 -2.28 -14.92 3.65
CA LYS A 57 -2.56 -14.84 5.07
C LYS A 57 -1.31 -14.46 5.84
N ILE A 58 -1.41 -13.45 6.68
CA ILE A 58 -0.32 -12.97 7.55
C ILE A 58 -0.84 -12.72 8.97
N SER A 59 0.09 -12.65 9.93
CA SER A 59 -0.24 -12.33 11.32
C SER A 59 -0.50 -10.84 11.53
N ILE A 60 -1.16 -10.50 12.63
CA ILE A 60 -1.35 -9.09 13.04
C ILE A 60 0.00 -8.39 13.22
N GLY A 61 1.02 -9.09 13.73
CA GLY A 61 2.38 -8.55 13.85
C GLY A 61 2.99 -8.21 12.50
N GLU A 62 2.81 -9.06 11.50
CA GLU A 62 3.28 -8.80 10.13
C GLU A 62 2.53 -7.64 9.46
N ILE A 63 1.23 -7.50 9.70
CA ILE A 63 0.47 -6.33 9.23
C ILE A 63 1.04 -5.04 9.85
N SER A 64 1.25 -5.05 11.17
CA SER A 64 1.85 -3.94 11.91
C SER A 64 3.20 -3.52 11.33
N GLU A 65 4.06 -4.48 11.07
CA GLU A 65 5.40 -4.27 10.52
C GLU A 65 5.35 -3.71 9.09
N ARG A 66 4.59 -4.33 8.20
CA ARG A 66 4.48 -3.92 6.78
C ARG A 66 3.85 -2.54 6.60
N LEU A 67 2.89 -2.19 7.43
CA LEU A 67 2.19 -0.90 7.35
C LEU A 67 2.77 0.18 8.25
N CYS A 68 3.80 -0.14 9.06
CA CYS A 68 4.36 0.76 10.07
C CYS A 68 3.27 1.35 11.01
N ILE A 69 2.29 0.52 11.38
CA ILE A 69 1.20 0.86 12.29
C ILE A 69 1.43 0.11 13.60
N ALA A 70 1.36 0.79 14.73
CA ALA A 70 1.52 0.14 16.03
C ALA A 70 0.50 -1.00 16.22
N LYS A 71 0.96 -2.16 16.68
CA LYS A 71 0.15 -3.37 16.83
C LYS A 71 -1.19 -3.16 17.56
N PRO A 72 -1.27 -2.35 18.65
CA PRO A 72 -2.54 -2.05 19.29
C PRO A 72 -3.55 -1.31 18.39
N ASN A 73 -3.07 -0.62 17.35
CA ASN A 73 -3.92 0.08 16.40
C ASN A 73 -4.38 -0.83 15.25
N VAL A 74 -3.66 -1.91 14.96
CA VAL A 74 -4.02 -2.89 13.93
C VAL A 74 -5.20 -3.74 14.38
N THR A 75 -5.25 -4.17 15.62
CA THR A 75 -6.29 -5.06 16.15
C THR A 75 -7.71 -4.51 15.93
N PRO A 76 -8.03 -3.24 16.25
CA PRO A 76 -9.35 -2.68 15.98
C PRO A 76 -9.70 -2.61 14.48
N LEU A 77 -8.71 -2.38 13.62
CA LEU A 77 -8.91 -2.39 12.16
C LEU A 77 -9.30 -3.79 11.67
N VAL A 78 -8.60 -4.80 12.15
CA VAL A 78 -8.88 -6.20 11.84
C VAL A 78 -10.28 -6.59 12.35
N GLU A 79 -10.65 -6.19 13.55
CA GLU A 79 -11.98 -6.45 14.12
C GLU A 79 -13.09 -5.83 13.26
N THR A 80 -12.92 -4.58 12.87
CA THR A 80 -13.89 -3.88 12.02
C THR A 80 -14.04 -4.56 10.66
N LEU A 81 -12.94 -4.95 10.04
CA LEU A 81 -12.96 -5.62 8.74
C LEU A 81 -13.54 -7.04 8.83
N CYS A 82 -13.30 -7.76 9.92
CA CYS A 82 -13.96 -9.04 10.20
C CYS A 82 -15.47 -8.87 10.36
N ALA A 83 -15.92 -7.85 11.10
CA ALA A 83 -17.34 -7.56 11.28
C ALA A 83 -18.03 -7.21 9.96
N ARG A 84 -17.32 -6.63 9.00
CA ARG A 84 -17.82 -6.37 7.65
C ARG A 84 -17.77 -7.59 6.73
N GLY A 85 -17.25 -8.72 7.17
CA GLY A 85 -17.12 -9.93 6.36
C GLY A 85 -16.03 -9.88 5.29
N LEU A 86 -15.10 -8.92 5.36
CA LEU A 86 -14.06 -8.74 4.37
C LEU A 86 -12.82 -9.61 4.63
N ILE A 87 -12.55 -9.92 5.87
CA ILE A 87 -11.41 -10.73 6.30
C ILE A 87 -11.85 -11.75 7.35
N SER A 88 -11.02 -12.76 7.54
CA SER A 88 -11.21 -13.77 8.58
C SER A 88 -9.94 -13.94 9.41
N ARG A 89 -10.12 -14.45 10.64
CA ARG A 89 -9.04 -14.85 11.53
C ARG A 89 -9.00 -16.36 11.62
N GLN A 90 -7.80 -16.91 11.55
CA GLN A 90 -7.55 -18.33 11.78
C GLN A 90 -6.34 -18.49 12.69
N ARG A 91 -6.39 -19.47 13.58
CA ARG A 91 -5.18 -19.89 14.29
C ARG A 91 -4.26 -20.61 13.31
N SER A 92 -2.97 -20.32 13.39
CA SER A 92 -1.98 -21.01 12.58
C SER A 92 -1.89 -22.48 12.98
N ASP A 93 -1.91 -23.39 12.00
CA ASP A 93 -1.70 -24.83 12.23
C ASP A 93 -0.27 -25.13 12.71
N LYS A 94 0.69 -24.29 12.33
CA LYS A 94 2.10 -24.44 12.69
C LYS A 94 2.43 -23.88 14.07
N ASP A 95 1.78 -22.81 14.50
CA ASP A 95 1.96 -22.18 15.79
C ASP A 95 0.62 -21.62 16.30
N ARG A 96 0.01 -22.35 17.25
CA ARG A 96 -1.28 -21.97 17.83
C ARG A 96 -1.28 -20.62 18.58
N ARG A 97 -0.12 -20.04 18.82
CA ARG A 97 0.02 -18.69 19.40
C ARG A 97 -0.19 -17.58 18.37
N LYS A 98 -0.05 -17.92 17.09
CA LYS A 98 -0.22 -16.96 16.00
C LYS A 98 -1.64 -17.03 15.44
N VAL A 99 -2.25 -15.85 15.31
CA VAL A 99 -3.49 -15.65 14.57
C VAL A 99 -3.15 -15.13 13.20
N LEU A 100 -3.56 -15.84 12.16
CA LEU A 100 -3.43 -15.42 10.78
C LEU A 100 -4.71 -14.71 10.33
N VAL A 101 -4.53 -13.66 9.56
CA VAL A 101 -5.60 -12.87 8.96
C VAL A 101 -5.54 -13.06 7.46
N GLY A 102 -6.67 -13.30 6.83
CA GLY A 102 -6.76 -13.49 5.38
C GLY A 102 -8.03 -12.89 4.79
N LEU A 103 -7.99 -12.62 3.49
CA LEU A 103 -9.15 -12.09 2.77
C LEU A 103 -10.27 -13.15 2.69
N MET A 104 -11.51 -12.70 2.85
CA MET A 104 -12.71 -13.40 2.45
C MET A 104 -13.05 -13.06 0.99
N PRO A 105 -13.95 -13.81 0.32
CA PRO A 105 -14.34 -13.49 -1.07
C PRO A 105 -14.79 -12.04 -1.27
N GLU A 106 -15.52 -11.47 -0.32
CA GLU A 106 -15.92 -10.05 -0.33
C GLU A 106 -14.71 -9.11 -0.16
N GLY A 107 -13.71 -9.55 0.61
CA GLY A 107 -12.44 -8.83 0.76
C GLY A 107 -11.65 -8.82 -0.54
N GLU A 108 -11.57 -9.95 -1.24
CA GLU A 108 -10.94 -10.04 -2.56
C GLU A 108 -11.65 -9.14 -3.58
N ALA A 109 -12.97 -9.13 -3.59
CA ALA A 109 -13.75 -8.23 -4.42
C ALA A 109 -13.49 -6.76 -4.08
N MET A 110 -13.34 -6.42 -2.79
CA MET A 110 -13.00 -5.08 -2.36
C MET A 110 -11.60 -4.67 -2.83
N VAL A 111 -10.61 -5.56 -2.76
CA VAL A 111 -9.26 -5.32 -3.29
C VAL A 111 -9.32 -5.04 -4.80
N GLU A 112 -10.12 -5.76 -5.56
CA GLU A 112 -10.30 -5.48 -6.98
C GLU A 112 -11.00 -4.12 -7.23
N ARG A 113 -11.92 -3.71 -6.39
CA ARG A 113 -12.50 -2.34 -6.44
C ARG A 113 -11.46 -1.27 -6.14
N ILE A 114 -10.56 -1.49 -5.18
CA ILE A 114 -9.43 -0.59 -4.90
C ILE A 114 -8.54 -0.46 -6.14
N ARG A 115 -8.18 -1.58 -6.76
CA ARG A 115 -7.37 -1.58 -7.99
C ARG A 115 -8.07 -0.86 -9.14
N GLY A 116 -9.36 -1.06 -9.28
CA GLY A 116 -10.19 -0.35 -10.27
C GLY A 116 -10.17 1.15 -10.04
N ALA A 117 -10.33 1.59 -8.80
CA ALA A 117 -10.29 3.02 -8.45
C ALA A 117 -8.91 3.65 -8.73
N ILE A 118 -7.83 2.93 -8.50
CA ILE A 118 -6.47 3.37 -8.89
C ILE A 118 -6.38 3.52 -10.41
N ARG A 119 -6.87 2.55 -11.16
CA ARG A 119 -6.89 2.60 -12.62
C ARG A 119 -7.70 3.80 -13.14
N ASP A 120 -8.85 4.06 -12.55
CA ASP A 120 -9.69 5.20 -12.90
C ASP A 120 -8.99 6.54 -12.63
N GLN A 121 -8.25 6.65 -11.52
CA GLN A 121 -7.42 7.82 -11.27
C GLN A 121 -6.31 7.98 -12.32
N MET A 122 -5.64 6.90 -12.70
CA MET A 122 -4.62 6.93 -13.75
C MET A 122 -5.20 7.42 -15.10
N MET A 123 -6.43 7.02 -15.41
CA MET A 123 -7.12 7.47 -16.63
C MET A 123 -7.45 8.98 -16.61
N SER A 124 -7.47 9.59 -15.43
CA SER A 124 -7.69 11.03 -15.26
C SER A 124 -6.40 11.85 -15.27
N TRP A 125 -5.23 11.21 -15.36
CA TRP A 125 -3.96 11.93 -15.45
C TRP A 125 -3.91 12.79 -16.72
N PRO A 126 -3.17 13.89 -16.74
CA PRO A 126 -3.07 14.75 -17.91
C PRO A 126 -2.71 13.94 -19.17
N ARG A 127 -3.46 14.17 -20.24
CA ARG A 127 -3.30 13.42 -21.50
C ARG A 127 -2.04 13.73 -22.28
N ASP A 128 -1.22 14.65 -21.77
CA ASP A 128 0.02 15.09 -22.40
C ASP A 128 1.18 14.12 -22.21
N TYR A 129 1.01 13.09 -21.36
CA TYR A 129 2.01 12.03 -21.18
C TYR A 129 1.96 11.06 -22.39
N ASN A 130 3.09 10.94 -23.07
CA ASN A 130 3.23 9.92 -24.10
C ASN A 130 3.57 8.54 -23.51
N LEU A 131 3.44 7.51 -24.33
CA LEU A 131 3.69 6.13 -23.90
C LEU A 131 5.11 5.92 -23.35
N SER A 132 6.11 6.60 -23.91
CA SER A 132 7.51 6.51 -23.44
C SER A 132 7.67 7.04 -22.03
N GLU A 133 7.04 8.18 -21.73
CA GLU A 133 7.05 8.77 -20.39
C GLU A 133 6.34 7.87 -19.38
N MET A 134 5.20 7.30 -19.74
CA MET A 134 4.47 6.36 -18.88
C MET A 134 5.28 5.08 -18.60
N LYS A 135 6.00 4.57 -19.59
CA LYS A 135 6.93 3.44 -19.39
C LYS A 135 8.05 3.79 -18.42
N ARG A 136 8.61 5.00 -18.52
CA ARG A 136 9.64 5.48 -17.57
C ARG A 136 9.12 5.56 -16.14
N VAL A 137 7.91 6.10 -15.95
CA VAL A 137 7.26 6.16 -14.63
C VAL A 137 7.05 4.75 -14.07
N ASN A 138 6.51 3.84 -14.87
CA ASN A 138 6.28 2.46 -14.45
C ASN A 138 7.58 1.75 -14.06
N ASN A 139 8.64 1.90 -14.84
CA ASN A 139 9.94 1.30 -14.56
C ASN A 139 10.56 1.89 -13.27
N ALA A 140 10.42 3.19 -13.03
CA ALA A 140 10.88 3.83 -11.81
C ALA A 140 10.11 3.34 -10.58
N LEU A 141 8.79 3.18 -10.66
CA LEU A 141 7.98 2.61 -9.59
C LEU A 141 8.40 1.16 -9.29
N ALA A 142 8.55 0.34 -10.32
CA ALA A 142 8.97 -1.06 -10.14
C ALA A 142 10.34 -1.15 -9.45
N ALA A 143 11.33 -0.37 -9.92
CA ALA A 143 12.66 -0.33 -9.32
C ALA A 143 12.63 0.15 -7.85
N THR A 144 11.79 1.14 -7.53
CA THR A 144 11.64 1.64 -6.16
C THR A 144 11.06 0.58 -5.24
N LEU A 145 10.06 -0.18 -5.71
CA LEU A 145 9.43 -1.25 -4.93
C LEU A 145 10.39 -2.43 -4.69
N GLU A 146 11.22 -2.80 -5.67
CA GLU A 146 12.25 -3.83 -5.51
C GLU A 146 13.28 -3.50 -4.42
N VAL A 147 13.60 -2.21 -4.24
CA VAL A 147 14.54 -1.77 -3.19
C VAL A 147 13.89 -1.77 -1.80
N ALA A 148 12.55 -1.68 -1.75
CA ALA A 148 11.80 -1.64 -0.50
C ALA A 148 11.53 -3.04 0.12
N ASP A 149 11.69 -4.10 -0.66
CA ASP A 149 11.57 -5.50 -0.22
C ASP A 149 12.89 -6.00 0.40
#